data_8326a46c8182c9fee304ed465c1ea572
#
_entry.id   8326a46c8182c9fee304ed465c1ea572
#
_cell.length_a   1.000
_cell.length_b   1.000
_cell.length_c   1.000
_cell.angle_alpha   90.00
_cell.angle_beta   90.00
_cell.angle_gamma   90.00
#
_symmetry.space_group_name_H-M   'P 1'
#
loop_
_entity.id
_entity.type
_entity.pdbx_description
1 polymer ?
#
loop_
_entity_poly.entity_id
_entity_poly.type
_entity_poly.pdbx_seq_one_letter_code
_entity_poly.pdbx_strand_id
1 'polypeptide(L)'
;MQNRYGKLASWVYNLDKPVGRSFGDQAYYRQRLEHCDAGPILEPAVGNGRILIPLLEAGYAVEGFDASEEMLDYCRAACRARNLSASLTRQTFAEFSYDKRFTAIILPVGSFQLVTDVASANAVLRRFYDHLAPNGRLIVDLDPIGGFLGRSGSIRSWMTDDGDLLTLTDHRVETDYVAQTTLSHLRYEHWQGGNLVATELDLFKLRWWGVNEFSLALRAAGFEDVVVSGNYQHGRAPQKDDEIITFEARRPANEGI
;
A
#
# COMPACT_ATOMS: atom_id res chain seq x y z
N MET A 1 -8.89 -0.17 16.06
CA MET A 1 -9.91 0.16 15.05
C MET A 1 -9.25 -0.12 13.71
N GLN A 2 -9.89 -0.85 12.81
CA GLN A 2 -9.30 -1.32 11.57
C GLN A 2 -9.95 -0.58 10.40
N ASN A 3 -9.14 -0.05 9.49
CA ASN A 3 -9.62 0.52 8.23
C ASN A 3 -10.27 -0.60 7.41
N ARG A 4 -11.47 -0.38 6.89
CA ARG A 4 -12.27 -1.49 6.35
C ARG A 4 -12.28 -1.56 4.84
N TYR A 5 -12.09 -0.43 4.14
CA TYR A 5 -12.33 -0.38 2.69
C TYR A 5 -13.59 -1.15 2.30
N GLY A 6 -14.73 -0.69 2.84
CA GLY A 6 -16.02 -1.29 2.57
C GLY A 6 -16.52 -1.01 1.14
N LYS A 7 -17.80 -1.21 0.89
CA LYS A 7 -18.34 -1.18 -0.48
C LYS A 7 -18.17 0.18 -1.17
N LEU A 8 -18.53 1.29 -0.50
CA LEU A 8 -18.40 2.63 -1.10
C LEU A 8 -16.94 3.08 -1.14
N ALA A 9 -16.17 2.80 -0.09
CA ALA A 9 -14.76 3.12 -0.03
C ALA A 9 -13.99 2.44 -1.18
N SER A 10 -14.24 1.16 -1.42
CA SER A 10 -13.60 0.40 -2.51
C SER A 10 -14.06 0.88 -3.89
N TRP A 11 -15.32 1.24 -4.04
CA TRP A 11 -15.83 1.80 -5.30
C TRP A 11 -15.18 3.14 -5.62
N VAL A 12 -15.15 4.06 -4.65
CA VAL A 12 -14.46 5.35 -4.80
C VAL A 12 -12.98 5.16 -5.09
N TYR A 13 -12.30 4.24 -4.37
CA TYR A 13 -10.89 3.95 -4.64
C TYR A 13 -10.66 3.49 -6.08
N ASN A 14 -11.51 2.61 -6.58
CA ASN A 14 -11.38 2.09 -7.94
C ASN A 14 -11.60 3.17 -9.02
N LEU A 15 -12.45 4.16 -8.77
CA LEU A 15 -12.63 5.32 -9.65
C LEU A 15 -11.46 6.32 -9.55
N ASP A 16 -10.97 6.55 -8.33
CA ASP A 16 -9.89 7.50 -8.07
C ASP A 16 -8.52 6.99 -8.54
N LYS A 17 -8.29 5.69 -8.37
CA LYS A 17 -7.03 5.02 -8.67
C LYS A 17 -7.25 3.75 -9.50
N PRO A 18 -7.77 3.87 -10.73
CA PRO A 18 -8.02 2.71 -11.57
C PRO A 18 -6.72 2.00 -11.94
N VAL A 19 -6.85 0.72 -12.32
CA VAL A 19 -5.74 -0.05 -12.90
C VAL A 19 -5.14 0.71 -14.09
N GLY A 20 -3.81 0.82 -14.12
CA GLY A 20 -3.09 1.58 -15.15
C GLY A 20 -2.77 3.03 -14.77
N ARG A 21 -3.41 3.59 -13.73
CA ARG A 21 -3.02 4.91 -13.21
C ARG A 21 -1.68 4.79 -12.48
N SER A 22 -0.68 5.52 -12.96
CA SER A 22 0.64 5.61 -12.34
C SER A 22 0.89 6.98 -11.72
N PHE A 23 1.61 6.99 -10.60
CA PHE A 23 2.17 8.18 -9.94
C PHE A 23 3.70 8.22 -10.07
N GLY A 24 4.26 7.52 -11.06
CA GLY A 24 5.69 7.26 -11.21
C GLY A 24 6.12 5.92 -10.59
N ASP A 25 5.28 5.36 -9.75
CA ASP A 25 5.50 4.13 -9.00
C ASP A 25 5.65 2.89 -9.89
N GLN A 26 4.78 2.69 -10.89
CA GLN A 26 4.83 1.51 -11.77
C GLN A 26 6.17 1.36 -12.47
N ALA A 27 6.70 2.45 -13.05
CA ALA A 27 8.00 2.46 -13.71
C ALA A 27 9.13 2.18 -12.71
N TYR A 28 9.04 2.81 -11.52
CA TYR A 28 10.01 2.62 -10.45
C TYR A 28 10.04 1.16 -9.96
N TYR A 29 8.89 0.58 -9.61
CA TYR A 29 8.83 -0.81 -9.16
C TYR A 29 9.37 -1.77 -10.22
N ARG A 30 8.98 -1.62 -11.49
CA ARG A 30 9.55 -2.43 -12.58
C ARG A 30 11.07 -2.34 -12.64
N GLN A 31 11.61 -1.11 -12.63
CA GLN A 31 13.06 -0.91 -12.64
C GLN A 31 13.73 -1.59 -11.45
N ARG A 32 13.14 -1.48 -10.24
CA ARG A 32 13.74 -2.11 -9.04
C ARG A 32 13.67 -3.64 -9.10
N LEU A 33 12.56 -4.20 -9.61
CA LEU A 33 12.37 -5.63 -9.75
C LEU A 33 13.31 -6.27 -10.79
N GLU A 34 13.77 -5.53 -11.81
CA GLU A 34 14.81 -5.98 -12.76
C GLU A 34 16.16 -6.28 -12.06
N HIS A 35 16.38 -5.75 -10.87
CA HIS A 35 17.57 -5.99 -10.05
C HIS A 35 17.36 -7.06 -8.96
N CYS A 36 16.21 -7.71 -8.93
CA CYS A 36 15.92 -8.85 -8.05
C CYS A 36 16.20 -10.17 -8.78
N ASP A 37 16.48 -11.23 -8.02
CA ASP A 37 16.54 -12.57 -8.58
C ASP A 37 15.18 -12.94 -9.20
N ALA A 38 15.20 -13.75 -10.25
CA ALA A 38 13.97 -14.26 -10.85
C ALA A 38 13.20 -15.13 -9.85
N GLY A 39 11.90 -14.86 -9.68
CA GLY A 39 11.07 -15.61 -8.74
C GLY A 39 9.75 -14.91 -8.40
N PRO A 40 8.99 -15.46 -7.46
CA PRO A 40 7.71 -14.93 -7.08
C PRO A 40 7.85 -13.61 -6.30
N ILE A 41 6.94 -12.70 -6.58
CA ILE A 41 6.80 -11.39 -5.94
C ILE A 41 5.50 -11.36 -5.14
N LEU A 42 5.50 -10.75 -3.96
CA LEU A 42 4.31 -10.54 -3.16
C LEU A 42 3.97 -9.05 -3.09
N GLU A 43 2.71 -8.71 -3.35
CA GLU A 43 2.14 -7.39 -3.07
C GLU A 43 1.12 -7.50 -1.93
N PRO A 44 1.49 -7.21 -0.68
CA PRO A 44 0.57 -7.03 0.44
C PRO A 44 -0.29 -5.79 0.27
N ALA A 45 -1.56 -5.84 0.72
CA ALA A 45 -2.55 -4.78 0.53
C ALA A 45 -2.71 -4.42 -0.96
N VAL A 46 -2.88 -5.45 -1.79
CA VAL A 46 -2.92 -5.35 -3.26
C VAL A 46 -4.05 -4.48 -3.79
N GLY A 47 -5.09 -4.25 -2.99
CA GLY A 47 -6.23 -3.43 -3.34
C GLY A 47 -6.95 -3.91 -4.61
N ASN A 48 -7.22 -2.98 -5.53
CA ASN A 48 -7.82 -3.28 -6.83
C ASN A 48 -6.82 -3.80 -7.88
N GLY A 49 -5.57 -4.04 -7.51
CA GLY A 49 -4.53 -4.56 -8.40
C GLY A 49 -3.81 -3.51 -9.25
N ARG A 50 -3.83 -2.25 -8.84
CA ARG A 50 -3.26 -1.12 -9.59
C ARG A 50 -1.79 -1.31 -9.96
N ILE A 51 -0.99 -1.93 -9.10
CA ILE A 51 0.42 -2.27 -9.35
C ILE A 51 0.56 -3.73 -9.79
N LEU A 52 -0.10 -4.68 -9.15
CA LEU A 52 -0.04 -6.10 -9.48
C LEU A 52 -0.36 -6.38 -10.95
N ILE A 53 -1.43 -5.78 -11.49
CA ILE A 53 -1.87 -6.08 -12.86
C ILE A 53 -0.86 -5.63 -13.92
N PRO A 54 -0.32 -4.39 -13.91
CA PRO A 54 0.77 -4.00 -14.81
C PRO A 54 2.02 -4.86 -14.70
N LEU A 55 2.33 -5.38 -13.52
CA LEU A 55 3.46 -6.30 -13.34
C LEU A 55 3.16 -7.68 -13.95
N LEU A 56 1.94 -8.21 -13.80
CA LEU A 56 1.53 -9.45 -14.48
C LEU A 56 1.57 -9.28 -16.00
N GLU A 57 1.09 -8.16 -16.54
CA GLU A 57 1.14 -7.84 -17.98
C GLU A 57 2.60 -7.76 -18.48
N ALA A 58 3.53 -7.35 -17.63
CA ALA A 58 4.97 -7.33 -17.92
C ALA A 58 5.65 -8.72 -17.75
N GLY A 59 4.90 -9.75 -17.38
CA GLY A 59 5.40 -11.13 -17.25
C GLY A 59 6.01 -11.50 -15.91
N TYR A 60 5.86 -10.66 -14.88
CA TYR A 60 6.30 -11.01 -13.53
C TYR A 60 5.33 -11.99 -12.87
N ALA A 61 5.85 -12.89 -12.05
CA ALA A 61 5.07 -13.80 -11.21
C ALA A 61 4.68 -13.09 -9.91
N VAL A 62 3.57 -12.36 -9.92
CA VAL A 62 3.12 -11.57 -8.76
C VAL A 62 1.89 -12.21 -8.12
N GLU A 63 1.90 -12.28 -6.79
CA GLU A 63 0.77 -12.69 -5.97
C GLU A 63 0.42 -11.55 -5.01
N GLY A 64 -0.81 -11.52 -4.53
CA GLY A 64 -1.24 -10.47 -3.62
C GLY A 64 -2.23 -10.94 -2.57
N PHE A 65 -2.30 -10.18 -1.50
CA PHE A 65 -3.38 -10.30 -0.54
C PHE A 65 -3.92 -8.92 -0.13
N ASP A 66 -5.18 -8.92 0.30
CA ASP A 66 -5.81 -7.75 0.91
C ASP A 66 -6.72 -8.20 2.05
N ALA A 67 -6.99 -7.31 3.00
CA ALA A 67 -7.92 -7.56 4.09
C ALA A 67 -9.38 -7.34 3.64
N SER A 68 -9.61 -6.50 2.63
CA SER A 68 -10.91 -6.19 2.04
C SER A 68 -11.24 -7.14 0.91
N GLU A 69 -12.34 -7.89 1.05
CA GLU A 69 -12.86 -8.74 -0.03
C GLU A 69 -13.38 -7.89 -1.19
N GLU A 70 -13.96 -6.74 -0.90
CA GLU A 70 -14.46 -5.79 -1.91
C GLU A 70 -13.32 -5.31 -2.83
N MET A 71 -12.15 -5.01 -2.26
CA MET A 71 -10.97 -4.64 -3.04
C MET A 71 -10.47 -5.81 -3.89
N LEU A 72 -10.41 -7.01 -3.33
CA LEU A 72 -10.02 -8.22 -4.06
C LEU A 72 -10.98 -8.53 -5.21
N ASP A 73 -12.27 -8.26 -5.06
CA ASP A 73 -13.25 -8.48 -6.14
C ASP A 73 -12.99 -7.53 -7.33
N TYR A 74 -12.64 -6.26 -7.09
CA TYR A 74 -12.17 -5.36 -8.15
C TYR A 74 -10.92 -5.90 -8.83
N CYS A 75 -9.94 -6.35 -8.06
CA CYS A 75 -8.71 -6.92 -8.60
C CYS A 75 -8.98 -8.16 -9.46
N ARG A 76 -9.78 -9.11 -8.95
CA ARG A 76 -10.17 -10.32 -9.69
C ARG A 76 -10.94 -9.99 -10.98
N ALA A 77 -11.86 -9.02 -10.93
CA ALA A 77 -12.61 -8.58 -12.09
C ALA A 77 -11.68 -7.96 -13.14
N ALA A 78 -10.75 -7.10 -12.72
CA ALA A 78 -9.77 -6.48 -13.60
C ALA A 78 -8.78 -7.48 -14.23
N CYS A 79 -8.37 -8.53 -13.49
CA CYS A 79 -7.57 -9.64 -14.02
C CYS A 79 -8.36 -10.42 -15.08
N ARG A 80 -9.62 -10.82 -14.78
CA ARG A 80 -10.46 -11.54 -15.75
C ARG A 80 -10.66 -10.76 -17.05
N ALA A 81 -10.93 -9.47 -16.98
CA ALA A 81 -11.11 -8.60 -18.14
C ALA A 81 -9.87 -8.52 -19.04
N ARG A 82 -8.68 -8.87 -18.52
CA ARG A 82 -7.39 -8.87 -19.22
C ARG A 82 -6.85 -10.28 -19.52
N ASN A 83 -7.63 -11.32 -19.25
CA ASN A 83 -7.22 -12.73 -19.37
C ASN A 83 -5.94 -13.04 -18.54
N LEU A 84 -5.77 -12.38 -17.41
CA LEU A 84 -4.69 -12.62 -16.46
C LEU A 84 -5.14 -13.55 -15.33
N SER A 85 -4.21 -14.38 -14.85
CA SER A 85 -4.39 -15.19 -13.65
C SER A 85 -3.51 -14.66 -12.55
N ALA A 86 -4.10 -14.36 -11.39
CA ALA A 86 -3.38 -13.91 -10.19
C ALA A 86 -3.79 -14.77 -8.99
N SER A 87 -2.81 -15.14 -8.16
CA SER A 87 -3.06 -15.73 -6.85
C SER A 87 -3.38 -14.61 -5.87
N LEU A 88 -4.68 -14.50 -5.50
CA LEU A 88 -5.20 -13.46 -4.63
C LEU A 88 -5.88 -14.09 -3.43
N THR A 89 -5.44 -13.73 -2.23
CA THR A 89 -5.96 -14.28 -0.98
C THR A 89 -6.43 -13.18 -0.03
N ARG A 90 -7.46 -13.48 0.77
CA ARG A 90 -7.89 -12.57 1.82
C ARG A 90 -7.06 -12.84 3.07
N GLN A 91 -6.15 -11.94 3.39
CA GLN A 91 -5.27 -12.02 4.56
C GLN A 91 -5.01 -10.62 5.13
N THR A 92 -4.47 -10.54 6.35
CA THR A 92 -4.06 -9.29 6.98
C THR A 92 -2.54 -9.24 7.15
N PHE A 93 -1.97 -8.06 7.37
CA PHE A 93 -0.55 -7.91 7.69
C PHE A 93 -0.13 -8.74 8.91
N ALA A 94 -1.00 -8.88 9.89
CA ALA A 94 -0.72 -9.59 11.13
C ALA A 94 -0.65 -11.11 10.96
N GLU A 95 -1.38 -11.67 9.99
CA GLU A 95 -1.68 -13.11 9.93
C GLU A 95 -1.25 -13.79 8.64
N PHE A 96 -0.84 -13.03 7.59
CA PHE A 96 -0.52 -13.65 6.33
C PHE A 96 0.54 -14.74 6.47
N SER A 97 0.37 -15.80 5.69
CA SER A 97 1.28 -16.94 5.66
C SER A 97 1.30 -17.57 4.27
N TYR A 98 2.50 -17.99 3.87
CA TYR A 98 2.76 -18.71 2.63
C TYR A 98 3.80 -19.79 2.88
N ASP A 99 3.65 -20.95 2.24
CA ASP A 99 4.60 -22.07 2.33
C ASP A 99 5.85 -21.88 1.45
N LYS A 100 6.00 -20.71 0.84
CA LYS A 100 7.11 -20.32 -0.03
C LYS A 100 7.71 -18.98 0.36
N ARG A 101 8.89 -18.70 -0.18
CA ARG A 101 9.55 -17.40 -0.04
C ARG A 101 9.49 -16.63 -1.35
N PHE A 102 9.52 -15.32 -1.24
CA PHE A 102 9.43 -14.37 -2.35
C PHE A 102 10.80 -13.74 -2.61
N THR A 103 11.11 -13.46 -3.86
CA THR A 103 12.33 -12.73 -4.25
C THR A 103 12.17 -11.23 -4.02
N ALA A 104 10.93 -10.73 -4.02
CA ALA A 104 10.61 -9.38 -3.60
C ALA A 104 9.24 -9.31 -2.90
N ILE A 105 9.13 -8.39 -1.94
CA ILE A 105 7.85 -7.95 -1.36
C ILE A 105 7.75 -6.45 -1.61
N ILE A 106 6.65 -6.00 -2.22
CA ILE A 106 6.43 -4.60 -2.58
C ILE A 106 5.20 -4.04 -1.88
N LEU A 107 5.32 -2.88 -1.22
CA LEU A 107 4.22 -2.18 -0.56
C LEU A 107 4.12 -0.75 -1.10
N PRO A 108 3.37 -0.52 -2.17
CA PRO A 108 3.21 0.81 -2.73
C PRO A 108 2.28 1.70 -1.91
N VAL A 109 2.40 3.01 -2.13
CA VAL A 109 1.44 4.07 -1.74
C VAL A 109 1.12 4.08 -0.23
N GLY A 110 2.12 3.96 0.63
CA GLY A 110 1.94 4.14 2.08
C GLY A 110 1.14 3.05 2.80
N SER A 111 0.85 1.91 2.15
CA SER A 111 0.00 0.85 2.74
C SER A 111 0.51 0.34 4.10
N PHE A 112 1.84 0.35 4.34
CA PHE A 112 2.41 -0.03 5.63
C PHE A 112 1.95 0.87 6.78
N GLN A 113 1.62 2.13 6.51
CA GLN A 113 1.20 3.12 7.50
C GLN A 113 -0.19 2.83 8.10
N LEU A 114 -0.92 1.86 7.53
CA LEU A 114 -2.14 1.29 8.11
C LEU A 114 -1.87 0.50 9.41
N VAL A 115 -0.62 0.06 9.63
CA VAL A 115 -0.20 -0.61 10.85
C VAL A 115 0.20 0.43 11.88
N THR A 116 -0.74 0.84 12.72
CA THR A 116 -0.62 2.03 13.57
C THR A 116 0.06 1.79 14.92
N ASP A 117 0.17 0.54 15.36
CA ASP A 117 0.87 0.15 16.57
C ASP A 117 2.32 -0.26 16.27
N VAL A 118 3.28 0.26 17.03
CA VAL A 118 4.73 0.04 16.78
C VAL A 118 5.13 -1.43 16.95
N ALA A 119 4.60 -2.10 17.98
CA ALA A 119 4.92 -3.52 18.22
C ALA A 119 4.39 -4.38 17.06
N SER A 120 3.15 -4.11 16.61
CA SER A 120 2.55 -4.74 15.44
C SER A 120 3.33 -4.46 14.16
N ALA A 121 3.78 -3.22 13.95
CA ALA A 121 4.58 -2.84 12.79
C ALA A 121 5.91 -3.60 12.74
N ASN A 122 6.61 -3.69 13.89
CA ASN A 122 7.85 -4.47 13.98
C ASN A 122 7.61 -5.98 13.74
N ALA A 123 6.49 -6.53 14.22
CA ALA A 123 6.12 -7.91 13.95
C ALA A 123 5.83 -8.15 12.46
N VAL A 124 5.18 -7.19 11.78
CA VAL A 124 4.93 -7.24 10.33
C VAL A 124 6.23 -7.17 9.54
N LEU A 125 7.17 -6.27 9.90
CA LEU A 125 8.50 -6.21 9.26
C LEU A 125 9.26 -7.53 9.40
N ARG A 126 9.21 -8.15 10.59
CA ARG A 126 9.81 -9.47 10.81
C ARG A 126 9.14 -10.54 9.95
N ARG A 127 7.80 -10.51 9.83
CA ARG A 127 7.06 -11.44 8.99
C ARG A 127 7.40 -11.27 7.51
N PHE A 128 7.60 -10.04 7.02
CA PHE A 128 8.12 -9.83 5.67
C PHE A 128 9.52 -10.43 5.48
N TYR A 129 10.40 -10.20 6.46
CA TYR A 129 11.74 -10.79 6.45
C TYR A 129 11.70 -12.31 6.33
N ASP A 130 10.86 -12.98 7.12
CA ASP A 130 10.74 -14.44 7.14
C ASP A 130 10.22 -15.01 5.82
N HIS A 131 9.37 -14.25 5.10
CA HIS A 131 8.80 -14.66 3.81
C HIS A 131 9.66 -14.27 2.60
N LEU A 132 10.75 -13.52 2.77
CA LEU A 132 11.70 -13.26 1.70
C LEU A 132 12.69 -14.41 1.54
N ALA A 133 13.09 -14.70 0.30
CA ALA A 133 14.22 -15.55 0.00
C ALA A 133 15.54 -14.89 0.46
N PRO A 134 16.64 -15.66 0.67
CA PRO A 134 17.97 -15.06 0.79
C PRO A 134 18.24 -14.11 -0.38
N ASN A 135 18.83 -12.94 -0.13
CA ASN A 135 18.98 -11.82 -1.07
C ASN A 135 17.68 -11.15 -1.53
N GLY A 136 16.52 -11.63 -1.09
CA GLY A 136 15.23 -11.03 -1.43
C GLY A 136 15.09 -9.61 -0.91
N ARG A 137 14.29 -8.81 -1.58
CA ARG A 137 14.14 -7.37 -1.33
C ARG A 137 12.76 -7.02 -0.83
N LEU A 138 12.72 -6.14 0.16
CA LEU A 138 11.52 -5.43 0.60
C LEU A 138 11.58 -4.02 0.04
N ILE A 139 10.53 -3.58 -0.66
CA ILE A 139 10.40 -2.23 -1.19
C ILE A 139 9.11 -1.63 -0.66
N VAL A 140 9.21 -0.57 0.15
CA VAL A 140 8.07 0.05 0.87
C VAL A 140 8.01 1.53 0.59
N ASP A 141 6.84 2.00 0.19
CA ASP A 141 6.54 3.42 0.11
C ASP A 141 5.94 3.92 1.43
N LEU A 142 6.37 5.10 1.83
CA LEU A 142 5.76 5.84 2.94
C LEU A 142 5.43 7.27 2.49
N ASP A 143 4.23 7.72 2.84
CA ASP A 143 3.88 9.13 2.75
C ASP A 143 4.73 9.93 3.76
N PRO A 144 5.33 11.06 3.35
CA PRO A 144 6.13 11.88 4.23
C PRO A 144 5.30 12.57 5.31
N ILE A 145 5.92 12.92 6.43
CA ILE A 145 5.28 13.57 7.59
C ILE A 145 4.47 14.80 7.18
N GLY A 146 4.93 15.55 6.17
CA GLY A 146 4.24 16.73 5.66
C GLY A 146 2.80 16.44 5.20
N GLY A 147 2.53 15.27 4.64
CA GLY A 147 1.20 14.83 4.26
C GLY A 147 0.28 14.62 5.47
N PHE A 148 0.82 14.11 6.59
CA PHE A 148 0.07 13.89 7.83
C PHE A 148 -0.24 15.18 8.59
N LEU A 149 0.67 16.14 8.60
CA LEU A 149 0.56 17.36 9.40
C LEU A 149 0.08 18.57 8.59
N GLY A 150 -0.11 18.40 7.28
CA GLY A 150 -0.62 19.40 6.37
C GLY A 150 -2.09 19.76 6.61
N ARG A 151 -2.68 20.51 5.68
CA ARG A 151 -4.11 20.90 5.75
C ARG A 151 -4.99 19.65 5.88
N SER A 152 -5.95 19.73 6.80
CA SER A 152 -6.97 18.72 6.99
C SER A 152 -8.26 19.16 6.28
N GLY A 153 -8.95 18.17 5.73
CA GLY A 153 -10.26 18.34 5.13
C GLY A 153 -10.19 18.53 3.61
N SER A 154 -10.85 17.62 2.92
CA SER A 154 -11.09 17.71 1.49
C SER A 154 -12.47 17.16 1.16
N ILE A 155 -13.06 17.67 0.08
CA ILE A 155 -14.26 17.08 -0.52
C ILE A 155 -13.88 16.76 -1.97
N ARG A 156 -14.08 15.51 -2.34
CA ARG A 156 -13.84 15.02 -3.70
C ARG A 156 -15.09 14.34 -4.24
N SER A 157 -15.25 14.31 -5.55
CA SER A 157 -16.42 13.69 -6.17
C SER A 157 -16.07 13.02 -7.50
N TRP A 158 -16.82 11.99 -7.84
CA TRP A 158 -16.70 11.21 -9.06
C TRP A 158 -18.09 10.94 -9.64
N MET A 159 -18.23 11.11 -10.94
CA MET A 159 -19.41 10.63 -11.68
C MET A 159 -19.13 9.23 -12.19
N THR A 160 -20.11 8.34 -12.06
CA THR A 160 -20.07 7.01 -12.67
C THR A 160 -20.60 7.07 -14.10
N ASP A 161 -20.33 6.03 -14.89
CA ASP A 161 -20.83 5.92 -16.26
C ASP A 161 -22.37 5.90 -16.33
N ASP A 162 -23.03 5.43 -15.27
CA ASP A 162 -24.49 5.40 -15.13
C ASP A 162 -25.09 6.75 -14.67
N GLY A 163 -24.24 7.76 -14.44
CA GLY A 163 -24.67 9.10 -14.03
C GLY A 163 -24.88 9.27 -12.52
N ASP A 164 -24.48 8.30 -11.70
CA ASP A 164 -24.49 8.42 -10.26
C ASP A 164 -23.31 9.28 -9.79
N LEU A 165 -23.51 10.01 -8.67
CA LEU A 165 -22.47 10.81 -8.05
C LEU A 165 -21.97 10.11 -6.78
N LEU A 166 -20.66 9.93 -6.67
CA LEU A 166 -20.00 9.53 -5.45
C LEU A 166 -19.24 10.72 -4.87
N THR A 167 -19.33 10.90 -3.55
CA THR A 167 -18.56 11.92 -2.83
C THR A 167 -17.76 11.29 -1.71
N LEU A 168 -16.59 11.88 -1.43
CA LEU A 168 -15.77 11.58 -0.27
C LEU A 168 -15.46 12.87 0.46
N THR A 169 -15.90 12.95 1.72
CA THR A 169 -15.44 13.96 2.65
C THR A 169 -14.39 13.35 3.57
N ASP A 170 -13.18 13.89 3.52
CA ASP A 170 -12.09 13.57 4.45
C ASP A 170 -11.99 14.67 5.51
N HIS A 171 -12.02 14.28 6.76
CA HIS A 171 -11.86 15.19 7.89
C HIS A 171 -11.00 14.56 8.98
N ARG A 172 -9.77 15.08 9.15
CA ARG A 172 -8.89 14.64 10.23
C ARG A 172 -9.42 15.17 11.56
N VAL A 173 -9.75 14.26 12.47
CA VAL A 173 -10.37 14.53 13.77
C VAL A 173 -9.38 14.45 14.92
N GLU A 174 -8.25 13.75 14.74
CA GLU A 174 -7.25 13.57 15.78
C GLU A 174 -5.84 13.52 15.18
N THR A 175 -4.88 14.08 15.91
CA THR A 175 -3.45 13.91 15.69
C THR A 175 -2.77 13.62 17.03
N ASP A 176 -2.23 12.42 17.18
CA ASP A 176 -1.46 12.03 18.36
C ASP A 176 0.04 12.05 18.02
N TYR A 177 0.74 13.05 18.54
CA TYR A 177 2.19 13.24 18.29
C TYR A 177 3.06 12.24 19.03
N VAL A 178 2.57 11.62 20.12
CA VAL A 178 3.30 10.62 20.89
C VAL A 178 3.22 9.26 20.21
N ALA A 179 2.00 8.85 19.83
CA ALA A 179 1.78 7.63 19.08
C ALA A 179 2.14 7.78 17.59
N GLN A 180 2.42 9.00 17.12
CA GLN A 180 2.67 9.33 15.71
C GLN A 180 1.54 8.90 14.79
N THR A 181 0.28 9.16 15.17
CA THR A 181 -0.89 8.74 14.40
C THR A 181 -1.83 9.89 14.11
N THR A 182 -2.54 9.77 13.00
CA THR A 182 -3.72 10.58 12.69
C THR A 182 -4.95 9.70 12.59
N LEU A 183 -6.12 10.26 12.93
CA LEU A 183 -7.41 9.66 12.66
C LEU A 183 -8.24 10.62 11.80
N SER A 184 -8.66 10.14 10.64
CA SER A 184 -9.60 10.84 9.75
C SER A 184 -10.95 10.11 9.72
N HIS A 185 -12.01 10.86 9.64
CA HIS A 185 -13.31 10.40 9.23
C HIS A 185 -13.41 10.51 7.71
N LEU A 186 -13.46 9.38 7.03
CA LEU A 186 -13.69 9.30 5.59
C LEU A 186 -15.17 8.95 5.38
N ARG A 187 -15.99 9.95 5.02
CA ARG A 187 -17.41 9.76 4.75
C ARG A 187 -17.62 9.67 3.25
N TYR A 188 -18.06 8.51 2.83
CA TYR A 188 -18.43 8.19 1.45
C TYR A 188 -19.95 8.30 1.31
N GLU A 189 -20.42 8.90 0.22
CA GLU A 189 -21.82 9.05 -0.09
C GLU A 189 -22.08 8.71 -1.55
N HIS A 190 -23.18 8.02 -1.79
CA HIS A 190 -23.68 7.68 -3.12
C HIS A 190 -25.00 8.39 -3.37
N TRP A 191 -25.08 9.12 -4.46
CA TRP A 191 -26.21 9.96 -4.85
C TRP A 191 -26.76 9.56 -6.20
N GLN A 192 -28.08 9.39 -6.29
CA GLN A 192 -28.80 9.10 -7.54
C GLN A 192 -29.89 10.17 -7.74
N GLY A 193 -29.87 10.86 -8.89
CA GLY A 193 -30.85 11.90 -9.21
C GLY A 193 -30.96 12.97 -8.12
N GLY A 194 -29.86 13.31 -7.42
CA GLY A 194 -29.82 14.28 -6.34
C GLY A 194 -30.29 13.77 -4.96
N ASN A 195 -30.61 12.48 -4.85
CA ASN A 195 -30.99 11.85 -3.60
C ASN A 195 -29.85 11.01 -3.04
N LEU A 196 -29.58 11.12 -1.72
CA LEU A 196 -28.62 10.26 -1.03
C LEU A 196 -29.20 8.84 -0.90
N VAL A 197 -28.56 7.85 -1.51
CA VAL A 197 -29.03 6.45 -1.51
C VAL A 197 -28.20 5.55 -0.60
N ALA A 198 -26.94 5.89 -0.35
CA ALA A 198 -26.10 5.15 0.58
C ALA A 198 -25.01 6.06 1.19
N THR A 199 -24.60 5.73 2.41
CA THR A 199 -23.46 6.36 3.08
C THR A 199 -22.64 5.33 3.83
N GLU A 200 -21.32 5.56 3.90
CA GLU A 200 -20.38 4.73 4.63
C GLU A 200 -19.37 5.63 5.34
N LEU A 201 -19.04 5.31 6.59
CA LEU A 201 -18.01 6.00 7.35
C LEU A 201 -16.88 5.04 7.64
N ASP A 202 -15.67 5.40 7.18
CA ASP A 202 -14.43 4.73 7.57
C ASP A 202 -13.64 5.59 8.56
N LEU A 203 -13.21 4.98 9.66
CA LEU A 203 -12.38 5.60 10.67
C LEU A 203 -10.92 5.34 10.32
N PHE A 204 -10.38 6.19 9.46
CA PHE A 204 -9.11 5.98 8.79
C PHE A 204 -7.96 6.44 9.67
N LYS A 205 -7.32 5.47 10.34
CA LYS A 205 -6.16 5.70 11.19
C LYS A 205 -4.88 5.33 10.47
N LEU A 206 -3.92 6.25 10.45
CA LEU A 206 -2.59 6.06 9.86
C LEU A 206 -1.51 6.43 10.87
N ARG A 207 -0.33 5.79 10.73
CA ARG A 207 0.90 6.14 11.45
C ARG A 207 1.90 6.74 10.48
N TRP A 208 2.50 7.88 10.84
CA TRP A 208 3.69 8.37 10.12
C TRP A 208 4.97 7.80 10.72
N TRP A 209 5.97 7.73 9.89
CA TRP A 209 7.32 7.28 10.26
C TRP A 209 8.34 8.35 9.88
N GLY A 210 9.30 8.61 10.77
CA GLY A 210 10.50 9.35 10.41
C GLY A 210 11.41 8.49 9.54
N VAL A 211 12.15 9.11 8.62
CA VAL A 211 13.07 8.40 7.70
C VAL A 211 14.09 7.55 8.46
N ASN A 212 14.73 8.15 9.47
CA ASN A 212 15.70 7.44 10.28
C ASN A 212 15.06 6.37 11.17
N GLU A 213 13.86 6.65 11.71
CA GLU A 213 13.10 5.71 12.52
C GLU A 213 12.77 4.43 11.73
N PHE A 214 12.22 4.57 10.51
CA PHE A 214 11.86 3.42 9.70
C PHE A 214 13.10 2.65 9.21
N SER A 215 14.20 3.35 8.88
CA SER A 215 15.47 2.71 8.55
C SER A 215 16.02 1.88 9.73
N LEU A 216 15.87 2.37 10.97
CA LEU A 216 16.26 1.62 12.16
C LEU A 216 15.34 0.42 12.40
N ALA A 217 14.02 0.57 12.18
CA ALA A 217 13.07 -0.53 12.31
C ALA A 217 13.35 -1.66 11.30
N LEU A 218 13.70 -1.31 10.04
CA LEU A 218 14.13 -2.30 9.04
C LEU A 218 15.38 -3.06 9.49
N ARG A 219 16.41 -2.36 9.97
CA ARG A 219 17.63 -3.01 10.48
C ARG A 219 17.35 -3.87 11.71
N ALA A 220 16.51 -3.42 12.63
CA ALA A 220 16.09 -4.20 13.79
C ALA A 220 15.31 -5.47 13.41
N ALA A 221 14.62 -5.45 12.29
CA ALA A 221 13.97 -6.64 11.72
C ALA A 221 14.95 -7.59 10.99
N GLY A 222 16.23 -7.21 10.85
CA GLY A 222 17.28 -8.04 10.24
C GLY A 222 17.64 -7.66 8.79
N PHE A 223 17.02 -6.64 8.24
CA PHE A 223 17.35 -6.17 6.88
C PHE A 223 18.68 -5.43 6.83
N GLU A 224 19.37 -5.58 5.71
CA GLU A 224 20.62 -4.89 5.36
C GLU A 224 20.43 -4.02 4.10
N ASP A 225 21.47 -3.27 3.75
CA ASP A 225 21.53 -2.46 2.52
C ASP A 225 20.30 -1.54 2.34
N VAL A 226 19.90 -0.87 3.44
CA VAL A 226 18.74 0.02 3.42
C VAL A 226 19.03 1.25 2.58
N VAL A 227 18.41 1.36 1.43
CA VAL A 227 18.45 2.52 0.53
C VAL A 227 17.16 3.31 0.67
N VAL A 228 17.26 4.61 0.86
CA VAL A 228 16.10 5.51 0.97
C VAL A 228 16.09 6.44 -0.24
N SER A 229 14.95 6.57 -0.87
CA SER A 229 14.78 7.31 -2.12
C SER A 229 13.58 8.26 -2.05
N GLY A 230 13.72 9.49 -2.51
CA GLY A 230 12.61 10.43 -2.63
C GLY A 230 12.04 10.42 -4.06
N ASN A 231 10.71 10.57 -4.17
CA ASN A 231 9.97 10.73 -5.42
C ASN A 231 10.36 9.72 -6.51
N TYR A 232 10.45 8.42 -6.15
CA TYR A 232 10.75 7.33 -7.08
C TYR A 232 12.07 7.50 -7.85
N GLN A 233 13.08 8.13 -7.24
CA GLN A 233 14.43 8.26 -7.81
C GLN A 233 15.42 7.48 -6.95
N HIS A 234 15.73 6.24 -7.35
CA HIS A 234 16.55 5.32 -6.56
C HIS A 234 17.87 5.95 -6.11
N GLY A 235 18.12 5.92 -4.79
CA GLY A 235 19.32 6.47 -4.15
C GLY A 235 19.37 7.99 -4.01
N ARG A 236 18.39 8.74 -4.54
CA ARG A 236 18.27 10.17 -4.29
C ARG A 236 17.75 10.41 -2.88
N ALA A 237 18.55 11.06 -2.05
CA ALA A 237 18.14 11.37 -0.68
C ALA A 237 16.82 12.15 -0.63
N PRO A 238 15.88 11.75 0.24
CA PRO A 238 14.61 12.44 0.41
C PRO A 238 14.79 13.93 0.76
N GLN A 239 13.91 14.75 0.23
CA GLN A 239 13.84 16.18 0.49
C GLN A 239 12.48 16.56 1.11
N LYS A 240 12.40 17.74 1.72
CA LYS A 240 11.22 18.20 2.48
C LYS A 240 9.93 18.28 1.64
N ASP A 241 10.08 18.51 0.33
CA ASP A 241 8.97 18.70 -0.61
C ASP A 241 8.66 17.42 -1.43
N ASP A 242 9.27 16.28 -1.08
CA ASP A 242 8.96 15.01 -1.72
C ASP A 242 7.56 14.54 -1.32
N GLU A 243 6.83 14.00 -2.30
CA GLU A 243 5.48 13.48 -2.13
C GLU A 243 5.47 12.02 -1.66
N ILE A 244 6.56 11.30 -1.89
CA ILE A 244 6.71 9.89 -1.49
C ILE A 244 8.17 9.60 -1.10
N ILE A 245 8.34 8.72 -0.10
CA ILE A 245 9.65 8.21 0.31
C ILE A 245 9.61 6.69 0.18
N THR A 246 10.50 6.13 -0.63
CA THR A 246 10.61 4.68 -0.82
C THR A 246 11.83 4.14 -0.10
N PHE A 247 11.63 3.07 0.65
CA PHE A 247 12.67 2.29 1.31
C PHE A 247 12.84 0.97 0.58
N GLU A 248 14.07 0.66 0.18
CA GLU A 248 14.45 -0.64 -0.33
C GLU A 248 15.46 -1.25 0.63
N ALA A 249 15.21 -2.50 1.06
CA ALA A 249 16.07 -3.20 2.00
C ALA A 249 16.20 -4.67 1.61
N ARG A 250 17.33 -5.29 1.90
CA ARG A 250 17.67 -6.65 1.47
C ARG A 250 17.68 -7.60 2.66
N ARG A 251 17.13 -8.80 2.51
CA ARG A 251 17.41 -9.92 3.39
C ARG A 251 18.82 -10.46 3.07
N PRO A 252 19.74 -10.62 4.02
CA PRO A 252 21.06 -11.19 3.77
C PRO A 252 20.98 -12.61 3.20
N ALA A 253 22.03 -13.01 2.44
CA ALA A 253 22.12 -14.34 1.85
C ALA A 253 22.28 -15.44 2.90
N ASN A 254 23.03 -15.14 3.98
CA ASN A 254 23.25 -16.04 5.10
C ASN A 254 22.72 -15.37 6.36
N GLU A 255 21.91 -16.09 7.12
CA GLU A 255 21.67 -15.71 8.52
C GLU A 255 23.00 -15.89 9.23
N GLY A 256 23.59 -14.79 9.73
CA GLY A 256 24.83 -14.86 10.52
C GLY A 256 24.65 -15.86 11.66
N ILE A 257 25.55 -16.83 11.69
CA ILE A 257 25.64 -17.83 12.76
C ILE A 257 26.05 -17.14 14.06
#